data_195ab37fbc2eaaa8433bfb2211a89551
#
_entry.id   195ab37fbc2eaaa8433bfb2211a89551
#
_cell.length_a   1.000
_cell.length_b   1.000
_cell.length_c   1.000
_cell.angle_alpha   90.00
_cell.angle_beta   90.00
_cell.angle_gamma   90.00
#
_symmetry.space_group_name_H-M   'P 1'
#
loop_
_entity.id
_entity.type
_entity.pdbx_description
1 polymer ?
#
loop_
_entity_poly.entity_id
_entity_poly.type
_entity_poly.pdbx_seq_one_letter_code
_entity_poly.pdbx_strand_id
1 'polypeptide(L)'
;MLIQKFLDYLQFEKNYSSNTISAYKRDLTQYNKFIIENNSQLKIEEANYKIIRSWIVSMVNDNISNRSINRKVSSLKSFYNFLIKTDTINSSPLKAHTPLKQSKKIQVPFSQDEINSLLDSDFFTNDYTGVLQKTIIAFFYFTGVRRIELITLKESDVSIESSTVKIMGKRSKERIIPILPKLKKAIIFFMEIKLKFHGQAPSDYLFISKNGGQLSEKFVYRTVNEYFKLVSPKIKKAPHVLRHSFATHLINEGADIN
;
A
#
# COMPACT_ATOMS: atom_id res chain seq x y z
N MET A 1 -2.58 -15.17 25.69
CA MET A 1 -3.96 -14.71 26.00
C MET A 1 -4.15 -13.22 25.75
N LEU A 2 -3.33 -12.30 26.31
CA LEU A 2 -3.49 -10.83 26.13
C LEU A 2 -3.28 -10.33 24.69
N ILE A 3 -2.29 -10.88 23.96
CA ILE A 3 -2.07 -10.52 22.55
C ILE A 3 -3.32 -10.82 21.71
N GLN A 4 -3.99 -11.98 21.92
CA GLN A 4 -5.19 -12.32 21.18
C GLN A 4 -6.33 -11.32 21.49
N LYS A 5 -6.58 -11.02 22.77
CA LYS A 5 -7.58 -10.01 23.17
C LYS A 5 -7.34 -8.65 22.51
N PHE A 6 -6.08 -8.25 22.41
CA PHE A 6 -5.72 -7.02 21.71
C PHE A 6 -6.00 -7.09 20.20
N LEU A 7 -5.70 -8.22 19.55
CA LEU A 7 -5.99 -8.40 18.12
C LEU A 7 -7.49 -8.40 17.84
N ASP A 8 -8.29 -9.02 18.72
CA ASP A 8 -9.75 -9.03 18.66
C ASP A 8 -10.30 -7.60 18.82
N TYR A 9 -9.76 -6.84 19.79
CA TYR A 9 -10.08 -5.42 19.96
C TYR A 9 -9.79 -4.59 18.69
N LEU A 10 -8.63 -4.81 18.04
CA LEU A 10 -8.30 -4.13 16.79
C LEU A 10 -9.25 -4.51 15.65
N GLN A 11 -9.67 -5.77 15.60
CA GLN A 11 -10.56 -6.29 14.57
C GLN A 11 -11.99 -5.80 14.76
N PHE A 12 -12.56 -6.02 15.92
CA PHE A 12 -14.00 -5.84 16.15
C PHE A 12 -14.39 -4.46 16.64
N GLU A 13 -13.55 -3.80 17.47
CA GLU A 13 -13.85 -2.46 17.95
C GLU A 13 -13.21 -1.35 17.09
N LYS A 14 -11.99 -1.59 16.57
CA LYS A 14 -11.28 -0.57 15.78
C LYS A 14 -11.44 -0.74 14.27
N ASN A 15 -12.03 -1.85 13.82
CA ASN A 15 -12.26 -2.16 12.40
C ASN A 15 -10.96 -2.03 11.56
N TYR A 16 -9.83 -2.53 12.10
CA TYR A 16 -8.57 -2.53 11.38
C TYR A 16 -8.56 -3.60 10.28
N SER A 17 -7.87 -3.30 9.17
CA SER A 17 -7.72 -4.26 8.08
C SER A 17 -6.95 -5.49 8.52
N SER A 18 -7.25 -6.65 7.90
CA SER A 18 -6.56 -7.93 8.13
C SER A 18 -5.04 -7.83 7.99
N ASN A 19 -4.55 -7.05 7.02
CA ASN A 19 -3.12 -6.78 6.84
C ASN A 19 -2.51 -6.05 8.04
N THR A 20 -3.23 -5.08 8.60
CA THR A 20 -2.79 -4.34 9.79
C THR A 20 -2.75 -5.27 10.99
N ILE A 21 -3.80 -6.05 11.23
CA ILE A 21 -3.87 -7.02 12.33
C ILE A 21 -2.74 -8.05 12.24
N SER A 22 -2.50 -8.59 11.04
CA SER A 22 -1.40 -9.54 10.80
C SER A 22 -0.03 -8.93 11.08
N ALA A 23 0.17 -7.63 10.76
CA ALA A 23 1.41 -6.92 11.08
C ALA A 23 1.59 -6.77 12.61
N TYR A 24 0.55 -6.37 13.33
CA TYR A 24 0.58 -6.28 14.80
C TYR A 24 0.84 -7.64 15.44
N LYS A 25 0.13 -8.68 14.99
CA LYS A 25 0.34 -10.06 15.47
C LYS A 25 1.80 -10.46 15.33
N ARG A 26 2.38 -10.31 14.15
CA ARG A 26 3.78 -10.66 13.88
C ARG A 26 4.76 -9.89 14.78
N ASP A 27 4.56 -8.58 14.94
CA ASP A 27 5.44 -7.74 15.74
C ASP A 27 5.38 -8.11 17.22
N LEU A 28 4.19 -8.31 17.76
CA LEU A 28 3.98 -8.70 19.17
C LEU A 28 4.46 -10.13 19.44
N THR A 29 4.24 -11.08 18.53
CA THR A 29 4.77 -12.44 18.65
C THR A 29 6.29 -12.44 18.66
N GLN A 30 6.93 -11.64 17.80
CA GLN A 30 8.39 -11.53 17.77
C GLN A 30 8.95 -10.93 19.07
N TYR A 31 8.30 -9.90 19.62
CA TYR A 31 8.69 -9.35 20.90
C TYR A 31 8.49 -10.31 22.07
N ASN A 32 7.36 -11.01 22.11
CA ASN A 32 7.09 -12.01 23.13
C ASN A 32 8.11 -13.17 23.09
N LYS A 33 8.49 -13.61 21.89
CA LYS A 33 9.55 -14.60 21.69
C LYS A 33 10.88 -14.11 22.28
N PHE A 34 11.26 -12.86 21.99
CA PHE A 34 12.47 -12.24 22.56
C PHE A 34 12.45 -12.23 24.10
N ILE A 35 11.31 -11.91 24.70
CA ILE A 35 11.17 -11.93 26.18
C ILE A 35 11.42 -13.35 26.72
N ILE A 36 10.75 -14.37 26.15
CA ILE A 36 10.87 -15.74 26.61
C ILE A 36 12.31 -16.29 26.49
N GLU A 37 13.01 -15.95 25.40
CA GLU A 37 14.38 -16.37 25.16
C GLU A 37 15.39 -15.73 26.15
N ASN A 38 15.12 -14.49 26.60
CA ASN A 38 16.02 -13.77 27.51
C ASN A 38 15.59 -13.88 28.99
N ASN A 39 14.31 -14.14 29.27
CA ASN A 39 13.78 -14.32 30.61
C ASN A 39 12.46 -15.11 30.54
N SER A 40 12.56 -16.43 30.69
CA SER A 40 11.45 -17.37 30.51
C SER A 40 10.26 -17.20 31.48
N GLN A 41 10.49 -16.52 32.61
CA GLN A 41 9.45 -16.28 33.63
C GLN A 41 8.71 -14.95 33.43
N LEU A 42 9.24 -14.04 32.60
CA LEU A 42 8.69 -12.72 32.44
C LEU A 42 7.53 -12.71 31.45
N LYS A 43 6.43 -12.12 31.83
CA LYS A 43 5.29 -11.92 30.93
C LYS A 43 5.41 -10.60 30.16
N ILE A 44 4.77 -10.53 29.00
CA ILE A 44 4.84 -9.35 28.11
C ILE A 44 4.27 -8.08 28.77
N GLU A 45 3.26 -8.23 29.63
CA GLU A 45 2.67 -7.12 30.40
C GLU A 45 3.55 -6.59 31.52
N GLU A 46 4.50 -7.37 32.00
CA GLU A 46 5.43 -7.05 33.09
C GLU A 46 6.75 -6.42 32.57
N ALA A 47 6.94 -6.43 31.24
CA ALA A 47 8.18 -5.94 30.65
C ALA A 47 8.34 -4.44 30.83
N ASN A 48 9.50 -4.03 31.38
CA ASN A 48 9.87 -2.65 31.57
C ASN A 48 10.62 -2.07 30.36
N TYR A 49 10.90 -0.77 30.37
CA TYR A 49 11.60 -0.11 29.27
C TYR A 49 13.01 -0.66 28.99
N LYS A 50 13.73 -1.16 29.99
CA LYS A 50 15.07 -1.76 29.80
C LYS A 50 15.00 -2.96 28.87
N ILE A 51 14.01 -3.83 29.02
CA ILE A 51 13.80 -5.01 28.17
C ILE A 51 13.42 -4.60 26.75
N ILE A 52 12.52 -3.62 26.60
CA ILE A 52 12.16 -3.09 25.27
C ILE A 52 13.39 -2.48 24.59
N ARG A 53 14.22 -1.76 25.33
CA ARG A 53 15.47 -1.20 24.82
C ARG A 53 16.44 -2.30 24.37
N SER A 54 16.58 -3.38 25.14
CA SER A 54 17.41 -4.53 24.74
C SER A 54 16.91 -5.15 23.44
N TRP A 55 15.60 -5.29 23.27
CA TRP A 55 15.02 -5.75 22.00
C TRP A 55 15.28 -4.78 20.84
N ILE A 56 15.19 -3.48 21.07
CA ILE A 56 15.56 -2.47 20.05
C ILE A 56 17.02 -2.62 19.66
N VAL A 57 17.92 -2.79 20.62
CA VAL A 57 19.36 -2.98 20.37
C VAL A 57 19.63 -4.26 19.60
N SER A 58 18.98 -5.38 19.94
CA SER A 58 19.13 -6.62 19.16
C SER A 58 18.73 -6.42 17.70
N MET A 59 17.60 -5.75 17.44
CA MET A 59 17.16 -5.44 16.07
C MET A 59 18.15 -4.52 15.31
N VAL A 60 18.81 -3.59 15.99
CA VAL A 60 19.86 -2.75 15.38
C VAL A 60 21.06 -3.61 15.00
N ASN A 61 21.49 -4.53 15.88
CA ASN A 61 22.59 -5.46 15.62
C ASN A 61 22.27 -6.42 14.45
N ASP A 62 21.00 -6.78 14.29
CA ASP A 62 20.49 -7.58 13.15
C ASP A 62 20.32 -6.74 11.86
N ASN A 63 20.85 -5.51 11.82
CA ASN A 63 20.77 -4.59 10.69
C ASN A 63 19.33 -4.27 10.23
N ILE A 64 18.34 -4.36 11.11
CA ILE A 64 16.97 -3.94 10.81
C ILE A 64 16.91 -2.41 10.71
N SER A 65 16.29 -1.88 9.66
CA SER A 65 16.21 -0.43 9.45
C SER A 65 15.46 0.28 10.59
N ASN A 66 15.91 1.49 10.96
CA ASN A 66 15.26 2.33 11.98
C ASN A 66 13.77 2.53 11.74
N ARG A 67 13.34 2.62 10.46
CA ARG A 67 11.93 2.71 10.09
C ARG A 67 11.16 1.45 10.49
N SER A 68 11.72 0.27 10.26
CA SER A 68 11.09 -1.00 10.64
C SER A 68 11.06 -1.18 12.15
N ILE A 69 12.12 -0.79 12.86
CA ILE A 69 12.18 -0.82 14.32
C ILE A 69 11.11 0.11 14.91
N ASN A 70 11.06 1.37 14.48
CA ASN A 70 10.06 2.32 14.95
C ASN A 70 8.62 1.83 14.70
N ARG A 71 8.36 1.18 13.55
CA ARG A 71 7.04 0.58 13.27
C ARG A 71 6.71 -0.53 14.27
N LYS A 72 7.67 -1.41 14.58
CA LYS A 72 7.50 -2.50 15.56
C LYS A 72 7.25 -1.95 16.97
N VAL A 73 8.01 -0.92 17.37
CA VAL A 73 7.80 -0.25 18.65
C VAL A 73 6.43 0.47 18.69
N SER A 74 5.95 1.00 17.57
CA SER A 74 4.60 1.56 17.48
C SER A 74 3.51 0.49 17.71
N SER A 75 3.74 -0.75 17.25
CA SER A 75 2.85 -1.88 17.55
C SER A 75 2.81 -2.17 19.05
N LEU A 76 3.97 -2.19 19.71
CA LEU A 76 4.06 -2.34 21.17
C LEU A 76 3.37 -1.18 21.91
N LYS A 77 3.58 0.06 21.49
CA LYS A 77 2.93 1.23 22.09
C LYS A 77 1.41 1.11 22.05
N SER A 78 0.86 0.66 20.92
CA SER A 78 -0.59 0.42 20.78
C SER A 78 -1.07 -0.69 21.70
N PHE A 79 -0.30 -1.78 21.84
CA PHE A 79 -0.61 -2.88 22.74
C PHE A 79 -0.61 -2.43 24.21
N TYR A 80 0.42 -1.73 24.68
CA TYR A 80 0.47 -1.24 26.05
C TYR A 80 -0.62 -0.20 26.34
N ASN A 81 -1.00 0.63 25.38
CA ASN A 81 -2.14 1.54 25.53
C ASN A 81 -3.47 0.77 25.67
N PHE A 82 -3.61 -0.37 24.98
CA PHE A 82 -4.75 -1.25 25.19
C PHE A 82 -4.73 -1.87 26.59
N LEU A 83 -3.58 -2.32 27.10
CA LEU A 83 -3.47 -2.87 28.46
C LEU A 83 -3.82 -1.83 29.55
N ILE A 84 -3.46 -0.55 29.33
CA ILE A 84 -3.91 0.54 30.22
C ILE A 84 -5.42 0.70 30.15
N LYS A 85 -5.99 0.72 28.93
CA LYS A 85 -7.45 0.87 28.74
C LYS A 85 -8.28 -0.25 29.39
N THR A 86 -7.67 -1.43 29.55
CA THR A 86 -8.29 -2.62 30.18
C THR A 86 -7.85 -2.81 31.64
N ASP A 87 -7.29 -1.79 32.26
CA ASP A 87 -6.81 -1.78 33.65
C ASP A 87 -5.88 -2.96 34.00
N THR A 88 -5.19 -3.51 32.97
CA THR A 88 -4.21 -4.60 33.15
C THR A 88 -2.88 -4.09 33.68
N ILE A 89 -2.51 -2.86 33.32
CA ILE A 89 -1.32 -2.14 33.80
C ILE A 89 -1.66 -0.66 34.07
N ASN A 90 -0.95 -0.04 35.00
CA ASN A 90 -1.20 1.36 35.38
C ASN A 90 -0.48 2.38 34.47
N SER A 91 0.61 1.99 33.80
CA SER A 91 1.37 2.90 32.96
C SER A 91 2.12 2.15 31.85
N SER A 92 2.32 2.84 30.72
CA SER A 92 3.04 2.26 29.60
C SER A 92 4.57 2.31 29.85
N PRO A 93 5.30 1.20 29.67
CA PRO A 93 6.76 1.21 29.73
C PRO A 93 7.39 2.05 28.59
N LEU A 94 6.62 2.43 27.58
CA LEU A 94 7.04 3.26 26.44
C LEU A 94 6.71 4.75 26.60
N LYS A 95 6.27 5.22 27.80
CA LYS A 95 5.86 6.61 28.03
C LYS A 95 6.96 7.61 27.63
N ALA A 96 8.21 7.33 27.96
CA ALA A 96 9.36 8.20 27.68
C ALA A 96 10.18 7.78 26.43
N HIS A 97 9.65 6.83 25.61
CA HIS A 97 10.39 6.35 24.45
C HIS A 97 10.46 7.39 23.33
N THR A 98 11.68 7.67 22.87
CA THR A 98 11.94 8.50 21.69
C THR A 98 12.27 7.60 20.48
N PRO A 99 11.58 7.75 19.33
CA PRO A 99 11.85 6.96 18.14
C PRO A 99 13.27 7.17 17.60
N LEU A 100 13.83 6.14 16.99
CA LEU A 100 15.13 6.21 16.32
C LEU A 100 15.07 7.21 15.15
N LYS A 101 16.13 8.01 14.98
CA LYS A 101 16.24 8.95 13.86
C LYS A 101 16.16 8.20 12.53
N GLN A 102 15.39 8.72 11.60
CA GLN A 102 15.24 8.15 10.25
C GLN A 102 15.81 9.13 9.23
N SER A 103 16.60 8.62 8.28
CA SER A 103 16.98 9.42 7.12
C SER A 103 15.73 9.65 6.26
N LYS A 104 15.39 10.90 5.98
CA LYS A 104 14.36 11.25 5.00
C LYS A 104 14.91 10.97 3.61
N LYS A 105 14.62 9.79 3.05
CA LYS A 105 14.89 9.54 1.63
C LYS A 105 13.85 10.30 0.81
N ILE A 106 14.26 11.37 0.18
CA ILE A 106 13.41 12.10 -0.78
C ILE A 106 13.10 11.13 -1.92
N GLN A 107 11.82 10.91 -2.15
CA GLN A 107 11.37 10.11 -3.26
C GLN A 107 11.16 11.03 -4.46
N VAL A 108 12.04 10.91 -5.45
CA VAL A 108 11.95 11.70 -6.68
C VAL A 108 10.80 11.14 -7.55
N PRO A 109 9.78 11.95 -7.89
CA PRO A 109 8.71 11.54 -8.78
C PRO A 109 9.25 11.29 -10.19
N PHE A 110 8.55 10.50 -11.01
CA PHE A 110 8.83 10.42 -12.44
C PHE A 110 8.49 11.78 -13.08
N SER A 111 9.29 12.20 -14.07
CA SER A 111 8.96 13.40 -14.85
C SER A 111 7.81 13.12 -15.83
N GLN A 112 7.20 14.19 -16.35
CA GLN A 112 6.17 14.07 -17.39
C GLN A 112 6.76 13.41 -18.64
N ASP A 113 8.00 13.76 -19.01
CA ASP A 113 8.69 13.19 -20.18
C ASP A 113 8.94 11.68 -20.01
N GLU A 114 9.41 11.21 -18.82
CA GLU A 114 9.58 9.79 -18.55
C GLU A 114 8.27 9.02 -18.72
N ILE A 115 7.16 9.60 -18.26
CA ILE A 115 5.85 8.95 -18.32
C ILE A 115 5.29 8.99 -19.75
N ASN A 116 5.38 10.14 -20.44
CA ASN A 116 4.91 10.26 -21.82
C ASN A 116 5.74 9.36 -22.75
N SER A 117 7.07 9.38 -22.64
CA SER A 117 7.97 8.51 -23.42
C SER A 117 7.62 7.03 -23.23
N LEU A 118 7.23 6.62 -22.02
CA LEU A 118 6.78 5.24 -21.80
C LEU A 118 5.42 4.97 -22.43
N LEU A 119 4.42 5.83 -22.20
CA LEU A 119 3.06 5.61 -22.70
C LEU A 119 2.96 5.69 -24.22
N ASP A 120 3.81 6.49 -24.85
CA ASP A 120 3.82 6.68 -26.31
C ASP A 120 4.80 5.71 -27.01
N SER A 121 5.54 4.85 -26.25
CA SER A 121 6.48 3.86 -26.79
C SER A 121 5.81 2.59 -27.31
N ASP A 122 6.57 1.83 -28.12
CA ASP A 122 6.22 0.49 -28.60
C ASP A 122 6.67 -0.64 -27.66
N PHE A 123 7.02 -0.31 -26.41
CA PHE A 123 7.46 -1.32 -25.43
C PHE A 123 6.34 -2.27 -25.01
N PHE A 124 5.09 -1.84 -25.16
CA PHE A 124 3.94 -2.68 -24.83
C PHE A 124 3.56 -3.56 -26.03
N THR A 125 3.43 -4.85 -25.80
CA THR A 125 2.92 -5.77 -26.83
C THR A 125 1.48 -5.47 -27.17
N ASN A 126 1.06 -5.74 -28.42
CA ASN A 126 -0.32 -5.53 -28.88
C ASN A 126 -1.27 -6.67 -28.48
N ASP A 127 -0.83 -7.56 -27.57
CA ASP A 127 -1.66 -8.61 -27.00
C ASP A 127 -2.42 -8.12 -25.75
N TYR A 128 -3.33 -8.96 -25.24
CA TYR A 128 -4.09 -8.64 -24.02
C TYR A 128 -3.22 -8.15 -22.86
N THR A 129 -2.06 -8.80 -22.65
CA THR A 129 -1.19 -8.45 -21.50
C THR A 129 -0.54 -7.09 -21.66
N GLY A 130 0.00 -6.78 -22.84
CA GLY A 130 0.64 -5.48 -23.08
C GLY A 130 -0.37 -4.34 -23.00
N VAL A 131 -1.57 -4.50 -23.57
CA VAL A 131 -2.64 -3.49 -23.48
C VAL A 131 -3.09 -3.31 -22.03
N LEU A 132 -3.27 -4.41 -21.28
CA LEU A 132 -3.57 -4.37 -19.84
C LEU A 132 -2.51 -3.58 -19.06
N GLN A 133 -1.23 -3.88 -19.27
CA GLN A 133 -0.12 -3.26 -18.57
C GLN A 133 0.00 -1.76 -18.88
N LYS A 134 -0.16 -1.38 -20.16
CA LYS A 134 -0.20 0.02 -20.60
C LYS A 134 -1.33 0.79 -19.92
N THR A 135 -2.54 0.20 -19.93
CA THR A 135 -3.72 0.83 -19.33
C THR A 135 -3.59 0.96 -17.80
N ILE A 136 -3.01 -0.03 -17.13
CA ILE A 136 -2.71 0.06 -15.68
C ILE A 136 -1.80 1.24 -15.38
N ILE A 137 -0.72 1.43 -16.13
CA ILE A 137 0.24 2.53 -15.92
C ILE A 137 -0.44 3.88 -16.19
N ALA A 138 -1.17 4.00 -17.30
CA ALA A 138 -1.95 5.19 -17.62
C ALA A 138 -2.98 5.52 -16.54
N PHE A 139 -3.68 4.50 -16.03
CA PHE A 139 -4.68 4.69 -14.99
C PHE A 139 -4.07 5.22 -13.70
N PHE A 140 -2.94 4.66 -13.25
CA PHE A 140 -2.23 5.19 -12.08
C PHE A 140 -1.81 6.65 -12.25
N TYR A 141 -1.27 6.98 -13.42
CA TYR A 141 -0.77 8.32 -13.67
C TYR A 141 -1.88 9.36 -13.79
N PHE A 142 -2.94 9.05 -14.51
CA PHE A 142 -4.02 10.04 -14.74
C PHE A 142 -5.05 10.13 -13.60
N THR A 143 -5.08 9.20 -12.67
CA THR A 143 -6.06 9.19 -11.57
C THR A 143 -5.44 9.24 -10.18
N GLY A 144 -4.17 8.93 -10.05
CA GLY A 144 -3.48 8.88 -8.78
C GLY A 144 -4.08 7.88 -7.77
N VAL A 145 -4.77 6.83 -8.23
CA VAL A 145 -5.38 5.82 -7.35
C VAL A 145 -4.33 5.01 -6.59
N ARG A 146 -4.74 4.37 -5.48
CA ARG A 146 -3.91 3.40 -4.77
C ARG A 146 -3.93 2.05 -5.49
N ARG A 147 -2.86 1.26 -5.32
CA ARG A 147 -2.77 -0.07 -5.94
C ARG A 147 -3.98 -0.96 -5.64
N ILE A 148 -4.44 -1.00 -4.41
CA ILE A 148 -5.60 -1.81 -4.06
C ILE A 148 -6.90 -1.26 -4.68
N GLU A 149 -7.05 0.05 -4.77
CA GLU A 149 -8.19 0.69 -5.42
C GLU A 149 -8.27 0.31 -6.90
N LEU A 150 -7.13 0.27 -7.61
CA LEU A 150 -7.09 -0.19 -9.01
C LEU A 150 -7.44 -1.68 -9.14
N ILE A 151 -6.90 -2.53 -8.27
CA ILE A 151 -7.12 -3.99 -8.32
C ILE A 151 -8.59 -4.35 -8.04
N THR A 152 -9.26 -3.58 -7.19
CA THR A 152 -10.67 -3.81 -6.81
C THR A 152 -11.66 -3.00 -7.61
N LEU A 153 -11.22 -2.22 -8.60
CA LEU A 153 -12.07 -1.39 -9.44
C LEU A 153 -12.96 -2.27 -10.33
N LYS A 154 -14.25 -2.00 -10.32
CA LYS A 154 -15.22 -2.69 -11.17
C LYS A 154 -15.46 -1.94 -12.48
N GLU A 155 -15.95 -2.65 -13.51
CA GLU A 155 -16.38 -2.00 -14.75
C GLU A 155 -17.51 -1.01 -14.51
N SER A 156 -18.46 -1.36 -13.65
CA SER A 156 -19.58 -0.47 -13.25
C SER A 156 -19.17 0.81 -12.54
N ASP A 157 -17.93 0.88 -12.03
CA ASP A 157 -17.40 2.09 -11.41
C ASP A 157 -16.89 3.12 -12.44
N VAL A 158 -16.80 2.74 -13.72
CA VAL A 158 -16.31 3.60 -14.82
C VAL A 158 -17.48 4.02 -15.70
N SER A 159 -17.77 5.31 -15.74
CA SER A 159 -18.73 5.89 -16.67
C SER A 159 -17.99 6.55 -17.83
N ILE A 160 -18.07 5.93 -19.00
CA ILE A 160 -17.50 6.47 -20.24
C ILE A 160 -18.27 7.70 -20.70
N GLU A 161 -19.60 7.72 -20.52
CA GLU A 161 -20.46 8.84 -20.92
C GLU A 161 -20.10 10.10 -20.13
N SER A 162 -20.13 10.04 -18.80
CA SER A 162 -19.80 11.17 -17.94
C SER A 162 -18.29 11.42 -17.82
N SER A 163 -17.47 10.57 -18.41
CA SER A 163 -16.00 10.60 -18.29
C SER A 163 -15.52 10.68 -16.83
N THR A 164 -16.06 9.79 -15.98
CA THR A 164 -15.74 9.73 -14.55
C THR A 164 -15.45 8.30 -14.10
N VAL A 165 -14.67 8.17 -13.04
CA VAL A 165 -14.48 6.91 -12.31
C VAL A 165 -14.77 7.10 -10.84
N LYS A 166 -15.56 6.19 -10.28
CA LYS A 166 -15.88 6.13 -8.85
C LYS A 166 -14.86 5.23 -8.15
N ILE A 167 -14.16 5.76 -7.16
CA ILE A 167 -13.13 5.05 -6.41
C ILE A 167 -13.55 4.89 -4.96
N MET A 168 -13.58 3.64 -4.50
CA MET A 168 -13.80 3.31 -3.09
C MET A 168 -12.48 3.44 -2.29
N GLY A 169 -12.44 4.38 -1.38
CA GLY A 169 -11.28 4.64 -0.53
C GLY A 169 -11.35 3.95 0.84
N LYS A 170 -10.42 4.31 1.74
CA LYS A 170 -10.45 3.81 3.13
C LYS A 170 -11.76 4.21 3.84
N ARG A 171 -12.25 3.32 4.72
CA ARG A 171 -13.49 3.51 5.50
C ARG A 171 -14.72 3.73 4.60
N SER A 172 -14.76 3.07 3.45
CA SER A 172 -15.87 3.14 2.48
C SER A 172 -16.20 4.56 2.00
N LYS A 173 -15.23 5.48 2.04
CA LYS A 173 -15.42 6.81 1.46
C LYS A 173 -15.24 6.73 -0.05
N GLU A 174 -16.28 7.13 -0.78
CA GLU A 174 -16.26 7.23 -2.24
C GLU A 174 -15.69 8.58 -2.67
N ARG A 175 -14.99 8.58 -3.82
CA ARG A 175 -14.63 9.79 -4.54
C ARG A 175 -14.79 9.57 -6.04
N ILE A 176 -15.22 10.61 -6.73
CA ILE A 176 -15.32 10.62 -8.18
C ILE A 176 -14.10 11.35 -8.74
N ILE A 177 -13.46 10.75 -9.75
CA ILE A 177 -12.29 11.30 -10.44
C ILE A 177 -12.65 11.48 -11.90
N PRO A 178 -12.41 12.65 -12.51
CA PRO A 178 -12.61 12.86 -13.93
C PRO A 178 -11.59 12.05 -14.74
N ILE A 179 -12.03 11.50 -15.86
CA ILE A 179 -11.19 10.73 -16.79
C ILE A 179 -10.81 11.65 -17.94
N LEU A 180 -9.51 11.94 -18.08
CA LEU A 180 -8.97 12.73 -19.19
C LEU A 180 -9.13 11.98 -20.52
N PRO A 181 -9.23 12.69 -21.68
CA PRO A 181 -9.47 12.05 -22.99
C PRO A 181 -8.44 10.96 -23.35
N LYS A 182 -7.17 11.15 -22.99
CA LYS A 182 -6.09 10.16 -23.23
C LYS A 182 -6.36 8.84 -22.47
N LEU A 183 -6.78 8.94 -21.21
CA LEU A 183 -7.13 7.77 -20.40
C LEU A 183 -8.43 7.13 -20.87
N LYS A 184 -9.44 7.93 -21.23
CA LYS A 184 -10.72 7.44 -21.76
C LYS A 184 -10.50 6.53 -22.98
N LYS A 185 -9.71 6.97 -23.95
CA LYS A 185 -9.34 6.17 -25.13
C LYS A 185 -8.66 4.86 -24.75
N ALA A 186 -7.71 4.90 -23.80
CA ALA A 186 -7.00 3.72 -23.36
C ALA A 186 -7.94 2.70 -22.65
N ILE A 187 -8.90 3.17 -21.85
CA ILE A 187 -9.88 2.32 -21.18
C ILE A 187 -10.80 1.66 -22.21
N ILE A 188 -11.37 2.43 -23.17
CA ILE A 188 -12.24 1.89 -24.21
C ILE A 188 -11.52 0.80 -25.00
N PHE A 189 -10.32 1.08 -25.48
CA PHE A 189 -9.51 0.12 -26.22
C PHE A 189 -9.21 -1.14 -25.40
N PHE A 190 -8.87 -0.97 -24.12
CA PHE A 190 -8.65 -2.11 -23.22
C PHE A 190 -9.91 -2.96 -23.04
N MET A 191 -11.08 -2.34 -22.87
CA MET A 191 -12.36 -3.05 -22.72
C MET A 191 -12.70 -3.87 -23.98
N GLU A 192 -12.44 -3.33 -25.18
CA GLU A 192 -12.59 -4.05 -26.44
C GLU A 192 -11.67 -5.27 -26.53
N ILE A 193 -10.40 -5.11 -26.17
CA ILE A 193 -9.43 -6.22 -26.15
C ILE A 193 -9.79 -7.26 -25.09
N LYS A 194 -10.25 -6.81 -23.90
CA LYS A 194 -10.74 -7.69 -22.85
C LYS A 194 -11.92 -8.53 -23.32
N LEU A 195 -12.90 -7.92 -23.98
CA LEU A 195 -14.06 -8.61 -24.51
C LEU A 195 -13.65 -9.63 -25.61
N LYS A 196 -12.76 -9.26 -26.52
CA LYS A 196 -12.24 -10.17 -27.56
C LYS A 196 -11.49 -11.37 -26.96
N PHE A 197 -10.74 -11.16 -25.87
CA PHE A 197 -9.88 -12.18 -25.27
C PHE A 197 -10.67 -13.15 -24.38
N HIS A 198 -11.61 -12.65 -23.57
CA HIS A 198 -12.33 -13.44 -22.57
C HIS A 198 -13.77 -13.79 -22.98
N GLY A 199 -14.31 -13.20 -24.05
CA GLY A 199 -15.74 -13.28 -24.34
C GLY A 199 -16.55 -12.52 -23.30
N GLN A 200 -17.64 -13.12 -22.79
CA GLN A 200 -18.35 -12.54 -21.65
C GLN A 200 -17.43 -12.55 -20.43
N ALA A 201 -17.29 -11.38 -19.77
CA ALA A 201 -16.33 -11.18 -18.70
C ALA A 201 -16.57 -12.15 -17.52
N PRO A 202 -15.58 -12.95 -17.12
CA PRO A 202 -15.71 -13.90 -16.03
C PRO A 202 -15.73 -13.22 -14.65
N SER A 203 -15.66 -11.89 -14.59
CA SER A 203 -15.52 -11.11 -13.38
C SER A 203 -15.96 -9.67 -13.57
N ASP A 204 -16.58 -9.08 -12.54
CA ASP A 204 -16.99 -7.66 -12.49
C ASP A 204 -15.81 -6.66 -12.49
N TYR A 205 -14.59 -7.13 -12.22
CA TYR A 205 -13.42 -6.23 -12.14
C TYR A 205 -13.05 -5.67 -13.52
N LEU A 206 -12.73 -4.38 -13.55
CA LEU A 206 -12.22 -3.74 -14.77
C LEU A 206 -10.93 -4.42 -15.23
N PHE A 207 -9.97 -4.57 -14.33
CA PHE A 207 -8.67 -5.18 -14.63
C PHE A 207 -8.61 -6.62 -14.12
N ILE A 208 -8.52 -7.58 -15.05
CA ILE A 208 -8.39 -9.01 -14.75
C ILE A 208 -7.13 -9.59 -15.38
N SER A 209 -6.66 -10.70 -14.84
CA SER A 209 -5.52 -11.44 -15.39
C SER A 209 -5.90 -12.21 -16.66
N LYS A 210 -4.90 -12.75 -17.38
CA LYS A 210 -5.15 -13.67 -18.52
C LYS A 210 -6.08 -14.84 -18.17
N ASN A 211 -6.10 -15.27 -16.92
CA ASN A 211 -6.93 -16.38 -16.46
C ASN A 211 -8.33 -15.92 -15.98
N GLY A 212 -8.71 -14.67 -16.23
CA GLY A 212 -10.01 -14.11 -15.82
C GLY A 212 -10.14 -13.74 -14.34
N GLY A 213 -9.13 -14.02 -13.52
CA GLY A 213 -9.13 -13.70 -12.09
C GLY A 213 -8.66 -12.27 -11.78
N GLN A 214 -8.93 -11.83 -10.57
CA GLN A 214 -8.47 -10.53 -10.05
C GLN A 214 -6.95 -10.41 -10.13
N LEU A 215 -6.43 -9.20 -10.42
CA LEU A 215 -5.00 -8.95 -10.45
C LEU A 215 -4.37 -9.10 -9.07
N SER A 216 -3.17 -9.71 -9.02
CA SER A 216 -2.37 -9.72 -7.80
C SER A 216 -1.63 -8.41 -7.62
N GLU A 217 -1.41 -8.00 -6.35
CA GLU A 217 -0.59 -6.83 -6.04
C GLU A 217 0.84 -6.95 -6.59
N LYS A 218 1.36 -8.18 -6.65
CA LYS A 218 2.68 -8.49 -7.20
C LYS A 218 2.76 -8.26 -8.71
N PHE A 219 1.71 -8.61 -9.45
CA PHE A 219 1.63 -8.36 -10.89
C PHE A 219 1.67 -6.86 -11.17
N VAL A 220 0.81 -6.08 -10.52
CA VAL A 220 0.77 -4.62 -10.69
C VAL A 220 2.10 -3.94 -10.33
N TYR A 221 2.74 -4.40 -9.23
CA TYR A 221 4.05 -3.89 -8.84
C TYR A 221 5.11 -4.20 -9.90
N ARG A 222 5.16 -5.44 -10.41
CA ARG A 222 6.12 -5.84 -11.44
C ARG A 222 5.92 -5.05 -12.73
N THR A 223 4.68 -4.90 -13.18
CA THR A 223 4.35 -4.09 -14.37
C THR A 223 4.99 -2.71 -14.29
N VAL A 224 4.71 -1.95 -13.22
CA VAL A 224 5.28 -0.62 -13.08
C VAL A 224 6.81 -0.66 -12.99
N ASN A 225 7.37 -1.61 -12.23
CA ASN A 225 8.82 -1.69 -12.05
C ASN A 225 9.56 -2.02 -13.36
N GLU A 226 9.07 -2.99 -14.12
CA GLU A 226 9.71 -3.45 -15.36
C GLU A 226 9.68 -2.37 -16.44
N TYR A 227 8.52 -1.77 -16.68
CA TYR A 227 8.42 -0.75 -17.73
C TYR A 227 9.17 0.54 -17.40
N PHE A 228 9.12 1.00 -16.15
CA PHE A 228 9.89 2.19 -15.77
C PHE A 228 11.40 1.95 -15.69
N LYS A 229 11.88 0.71 -15.71
CA LYS A 229 13.33 0.43 -15.91
C LYS A 229 13.80 0.84 -17.30
N LEU A 230 12.93 0.83 -18.29
CA LEU A 230 13.27 1.14 -19.68
C LEU A 230 13.46 2.64 -19.92
N VAL A 231 12.76 3.49 -19.16
CA VAL A 231 12.70 4.94 -19.40
C VAL A 231 13.23 5.80 -18.25
N SER A 232 13.55 5.22 -17.10
CA SER A 232 13.95 5.99 -15.92
C SER A 232 15.15 5.39 -15.20
N PRO A 233 16.21 6.16 -14.92
CA PRO A 233 17.35 5.73 -14.12
C PRO A 233 17.05 5.68 -12.61
N LYS A 234 15.89 6.15 -12.16
CA LYS A 234 15.53 6.24 -10.74
C LYS A 234 15.53 4.86 -10.07
N ILE A 235 16.02 4.79 -8.82
CA ILE A 235 16.16 3.53 -8.08
C ILE A 235 14.80 2.92 -7.72
N LYS A 236 13.82 3.76 -7.36
CA LYS A 236 12.50 3.29 -6.96
C LYS A 236 11.50 3.46 -8.10
N LYS A 237 10.98 2.34 -8.57
CA LYS A 237 9.98 2.24 -9.62
C LYS A 237 8.80 1.41 -9.11
N ALA A 238 7.75 2.07 -8.63
CA ALA A 238 6.63 1.39 -7.98
C ALA A 238 5.32 2.20 -8.14
N PRO A 239 4.14 1.57 -8.03
CA PRO A 239 2.85 2.25 -8.18
C PRO A 239 2.67 3.50 -7.32
N HIS A 240 3.21 3.50 -6.09
CA HIS A 240 3.12 4.67 -5.23
C HIS A 240 3.98 5.86 -5.71
N VAL A 241 5.05 5.61 -6.51
CA VAL A 241 5.83 6.67 -7.15
C VAL A 241 5.01 7.35 -8.24
N LEU A 242 4.29 6.57 -9.07
CA LEU A 242 3.36 7.12 -10.07
C LEU A 242 2.28 7.99 -9.45
N ARG A 243 1.68 7.54 -8.36
CA ARG A 243 0.73 8.35 -7.60
C ARG A 243 1.37 9.63 -7.05
N HIS A 244 2.62 9.57 -6.58
CA HIS A 244 3.36 10.75 -6.15
C HIS A 244 3.65 11.69 -7.32
N SER A 245 4.03 11.14 -8.50
CA SER A 245 4.22 11.92 -9.73
C SER A 245 2.93 12.64 -10.14
N PHE A 246 1.81 11.94 -10.16
CA PHE A 246 0.49 12.54 -10.41
C PHE A 246 0.23 13.72 -9.48
N ALA A 247 0.37 13.54 -8.16
CA ALA A 247 0.12 14.62 -7.21
C ALA A 247 1.08 15.81 -7.40
N THR A 248 2.37 15.54 -7.65
CA THR A 248 3.37 16.59 -7.88
C THR A 248 3.07 17.38 -9.15
N HIS A 249 2.73 16.69 -10.25
CA HIS A 249 2.43 17.35 -11.53
C HIS A 249 1.14 18.16 -11.42
N LEU A 250 0.12 17.65 -10.75
CA LEU A 250 -1.14 18.34 -10.55
C LEU A 250 -0.96 19.66 -9.76
N ILE A 251 -0.13 19.62 -8.71
CA ILE A 251 0.23 20.83 -7.93
C ILE A 251 1.00 21.82 -8.79
N ASN A 252 1.96 21.35 -9.58
CA ASN A 252 2.75 22.21 -10.47
C ASN A 252 1.89 22.89 -11.55
N GLU A 253 0.77 22.28 -11.94
CA GLU A 253 -0.22 22.84 -12.86
C GLU A 253 -1.25 23.74 -12.15
N GLY A 254 -1.05 24.04 -10.88
CA GLY A 254 -1.87 25.00 -10.13
C GLY A 254 -3.09 24.42 -9.42
N ALA A 255 -3.19 23.09 -9.29
CA ALA A 255 -4.27 22.51 -8.52
C ALA A 255 -4.09 22.77 -7.01
N ASP A 256 -5.19 23.14 -6.34
CA ASP A 256 -5.22 23.31 -4.89
C ASP A 256 -5.02 21.97 -4.15
N ILE A 257 -4.32 22.04 -3.01
CA ILE A 257 -3.98 20.86 -2.20
C ILE A 257 -5.11 20.48 -1.22
N ASN A 258 -6.16 21.30 -1.11
CA ASN A 258 -7.28 21.12 -0.18
C ASN A 258 -8.33 20.13 -0.66
#